data_d15c6d8a517003a64a24f155ca8a0524
#
_entry.id   d15c6d8a517003a64a24f155ca8a0524
#
_cell.length_a   1.000
_cell.length_b   1.000
_cell.length_c   1.000
_cell.angle_alpha   90.00
_cell.angle_beta   90.00
_cell.angle_gamma   90.00
#
_symmetry.space_group_name_H-M   'P 1'
#
loop_
_entity.id
_entity.type
_entity.pdbx_description
1 polymer ?
#
loop_
_entity_poly.entity_id
_entity_poly.type
_entity_poly.pdbx_seq_one_letter_code
_entity_poly.pdbx_strand_id
1 'polypeptide(L)'
;MPQTDRTKCLLVDDVEENLIALEALLQRDGLDILKAQSGPEALELLLAHDDVALALLDVQMPEMNGFELAELIRGSERTRHIPLIFMTAGSREQNWQFRGYESGAVDFLYKPIDPHMLTNKASVFFELHRRKQALAHELRARTEALRINEMFMAVLSHDLRTPLQSIIAAATVLKRQPPPDKAELMADRVLGASQRMGHMIEDLLDVTRIRQAGGLALQLGSTHMQALVQRTLDEVATSHPERPIDSTLQGDLAGTWDAERLCQVVTNLVGNALHHGSADHPVRIAVDGTRAEQVSITVANGGTIPPELLPHLFDPFRGGEREPGRHQGLGLGLFIAHQIVRAHRGTIEARSQDNVTTFQVTLPRHSPARPHRS
;
A
#
# COMPACT_ATOMS: atom_id res chain seq x y z
N MET A 1 -3.66 10.32 -11.84
CA MET A 1 -4.95 10.73 -11.28
C MET A 1 -5.72 9.46 -10.98
N PRO A 2 -6.25 9.23 -9.77
CA PRO A 2 -7.10 8.07 -9.54
C PRO A 2 -8.29 8.17 -10.46
N GLN A 3 -8.63 7.08 -11.15
CA GLN A 3 -9.90 6.93 -11.84
C GLN A 3 -11.00 7.25 -10.82
N THR A 4 -11.67 8.37 -10.97
CA THR A 4 -12.87 8.68 -10.22
C THR A 4 -13.86 7.57 -10.52
N ASP A 5 -14.18 6.80 -9.52
CA ASP A 5 -15.14 5.70 -9.56
C ASP A 5 -16.51 6.31 -9.88
N ARG A 6 -16.83 6.37 -11.20
CA ARG A 6 -18.06 6.98 -11.67
C ARG A 6 -19.21 6.05 -11.36
N THR A 7 -20.26 6.58 -10.76
CA THR A 7 -21.48 5.83 -10.50
C THR A 7 -22.13 5.42 -11.81
N LYS A 8 -22.50 4.15 -12.01
CA LYS A 8 -23.11 3.66 -13.23
C LYS A 8 -24.62 3.47 -13.07
N CYS A 9 -25.38 3.85 -14.08
CA CYS A 9 -26.81 3.63 -14.19
C CYS A 9 -27.14 2.91 -15.50
N LEU A 10 -27.87 1.79 -15.44
CA LEU A 10 -28.33 1.08 -16.62
C LEU A 10 -29.74 1.56 -16.99
N LEU A 11 -29.94 1.91 -18.25
CA LEU A 11 -31.22 2.24 -18.86
C LEU A 11 -31.56 1.15 -19.89
N VAL A 12 -32.75 0.58 -19.79
CA VAL A 12 -33.22 -0.46 -20.72
C VAL A 12 -34.58 -0.07 -21.25
N ASP A 13 -34.67 0.17 -22.56
CA ASP A 13 -35.91 0.52 -23.29
C ASP A 13 -35.67 0.17 -24.78
N ASP A 14 -36.61 -0.48 -25.46
CA ASP A 14 -36.47 -0.89 -26.86
C ASP A 14 -36.51 0.29 -27.85
N VAL A 15 -36.92 1.46 -27.38
CA VAL A 15 -36.99 2.70 -28.15
C VAL A 15 -35.81 3.61 -27.84
N GLU A 16 -34.94 3.83 -28.81
CA GLU A 16 -33.72 4.64 -28.64
C GLU A 16 -34.00 6.08 -28.19
N GLU A 17 -35.07 6.70 -28.67
CA GLU A 17 -35.48 8.04 -28.27
C GLU A 17 -35.79 8.14 -26.78
N ASN A 18 -36.36 7.09 -26.19
CA ASN A 18 -36.61 7.02 -24.75
C ASN A 18 -35.29 6.96 -23.96
N LEU A 19 -34.31 6.19 -24.42
CA LEU A 19 -33.00 6.09 -23.81
C LEU A 19 -32.27 7.44 -23.82
N ILE A 20 -32.34 8.17 -24.95
CA ILE A 20 -31.73 9.50 -25.08
C ILE A 20 -32.42 10.50 -24.13
N ALA A 21 -33.74 10.47 -24.05
CA ALA A 21 -34.52 11.33 -23.16
C ALA A 21 -34.18 11.06 -21.67
N LEU A 22 -34.12 9.78 -21.27
CA LEU A 22 -33.78 9.37 -19.91
C LEU A 22 -32.33 9.77 -19.56
N GLU A 23 -31.39 9.56 -20.48
CA GLU A 23 -30.00 10.00 -20.32
C GLU A 23 -29.93 11.51 -20.08
N ALA A 24 -30.60 12.32 -20.91
CA ALA A 24 -30.61 13.78 -20.76
C ALA A 24 -31.18 14.23 -19.40
N LEU A 25 -32.20 13.54 -18.88
CA LEU A 25 -32.79 13.83 -17.57
C LEU A 25 -31.90 13.45 -16.38
N LEU A 26 -31.10 12.41 -16.54
CA LEU A 26 -30.25 11.88 -15.47
C LEU A 26 -28.80 12.41 -15.54
N GLN A 27 -28.39 12.99 -16.67
CA GLN A 27 -27.03 13.44 -16.90
C GLN A 27 -26.57 14.41 -15.82
N ARG A 28 -25.46 14.04 -15.16
CA ARG A 28 -24.80 14.85 -14.14
C ARG A 28 -23.34 14.45 -13.98
N ASP A 29 -22.53 15.30 -13.34
CA ASP A 29 -21.12 15.01 -13.09
C ASP A 29 -20.94 13.73 -12.26
N GLY A 30 -20.04 12.87 -12.73
CA GLY A 30 -19.68 11.62 -12.02
C GLY A 30 -20.69 10.47 -12.20
N LEU A 31 -21.63 10.58 -13.17
CA LEU A 31 -22.53 9.49 -13.56
C LEU A 31 -22.20 9.01 -14.97
N ASP A 32 -22.05 7.70 -15.13
CA ASP A 32 -21.94 7.01 -16.42
C ASP A 32 -23.25 6.28 -16.72
N ILE A 33 -23.83 6.51 -17.89
CA ILE A 33 -25.07 5.89 -18.33
C ILE A 33 -24.76 4.74 -19.29
N LEU A 34 -25.19 3.55 -18.91
CA LEU A 34 -25.18 2.36 -19.76
C LEU A 34 -26.56 2.25 -20.42
N LYS A 35 -26.62 2.04 -21.73
CA LYS A 35 -27.88 1.93 -22.48
C LYS A 35 -27.98 0.57 -23.13
N ALA A 36 -29.16 -0.06 -23.04
CA ALA A 36 -29.48 -1.32 -23.67
C ALA A 36 -30.87 -1.22 -24.33
N GLN A 37 -30.98 -1.70 -25.54
CA GLN A 37 -32.25 -1.75 -26.29
C GLN A 37 -32.98 -3.09 -26.17
N SER A 38 -32.39 -4.03 -25.40
CA SER A 38 -32.99 -5.36 -25.18
C SER A 38 -32.55 -5.97 -23.86
N GLY A 39 -33.29 -6.97 -23.38
CA GLY A 39 -32.94 -7.74 -22.19
C GLY A 39 -31.56 -8.44 -22.29
N PRO A 40 -31.24 -9.16 -23.37
CA PRO A 40 -29.94 -9.77 -23.56
C PRO A 40 -28.79 -8.76 -23.51
N GLU A 41 -28.90 -7.62 -24.19
CA GLU A 41 -27.88 -6.56 -24.15
C GLU A 41 -27.68 -5.99 -22.73
N ALA A 42 -28.80 -5.81 -22.01
CA ALA A 42 -28.75 -5.37 -20.60
C ALA A 42 -27.97 -6.37 -19.73
N LEU A 43 -28.16 -7.67 -19.91
CA LEU A 43 -27.45 -8.72 -19.19
C LEU A 43 -25.95 -8.73 -19.51
N GLU A 44 -25.58 -8.54 -20.79
CA GLU A 44 -24.17 -8.42 -21.19
C GLU A 44 -23.49 -7.23 -20.52
N LEU A 45 -24.15 -6.06 -20.51
CA LEU A 45 -23.63 -4.87 -19.82
C LEU A 45 -23.48 -5.09 -18.31
N LEU A 46 -24.45 -5.77 -17.68
CA LEU A 46 -24.36 -6.11 -16.25
C LEU A 46 -23.27 -7.13 -15.94
N LEU A 47 -22.92 -8.00 -16.88
CA LEU A 47 -21.77 -8.92 -16.73
C LEU A 47 -20.44 -8.21 -16.91
N ALA A 48 -20.37 -7.17 -17.76
CA ALA A 48 -19.17 -6.38 -17.99
C ALA A 48 -18.90 -5.35 -16.90
N HIS A 49 -19.93 -4.96 -16.12
CA HIS A 49 -19.87 -3.88 -15.14
C HIS A 49 -20.42 -4.32 -13.77
N ASP A 50 -19.56 -4.52 -12.79
CA ASP A 50 -19.93 -5.03 -11.46
C ASP A 50 -20.52 -3.98 -10.50
N ASP A 51 -20.46 -2.68 -10.84
CA ASP A 51 -20.71 -1.53 -9.95
C ASP A 51 -21.90 -0.66 -10.41
N VAL A 52 -22.93 -1.28 -10.96
CA VAL A 52 -24.16 -0.59 -11.35
C VAL A 52 -24.98 -0.21 -10.12
N ALA A 53 -25.24 1.10 -9.97
CA ALA A 53 -25.94 1.66 -8.81
C ALA A 53 -27.47 1.57 -8.91
N LEU A 54 -27.99 1.53 -10.12
CA LEU A 54 -29.43 1.52 -10.43
C LEU A 54 -29.66 1.00 -11.85
N ALA A 55 -30.71 0.22 -12.06
CA ALA A 55 -31.22 -0.12 -13.38
C ALA A 55 -32.69 0.35 -13.54
N LEU A 56 -32.96 1.09 -14.62
CA LEU A 56 -34.28 1.49 -15.05
C LEU A 56 -34.70 0.58 -16.20
N LEU A 57 -35.79 -0.16 -16.03
CA LEU A 57 -36.24 -1.20 -16.96
C LEU A 57 -37.61 -0.83 -17.53
N ASP A 58 -37.74 -0.73 -18.85
CA ASP A 58 -39.07 -0.71 -19.46
C ASP A 58 -39.72 -2.07 -19.29
N VAL A 59 -41.00 -2.04 -18.94
CA VAL A 59 -41.80 -3.26 -18.78
C VAL A 59 -42.15 -3.85 -20.12
N GLN A 60 -42.47 -3.02 -21.14
CA GLN A 60 -43.00 -3.45 -22.43
C GLN A 60 -41.89 -3.45 -23.49
N MET A 61 -41.16 -4.54 -23.57
CA MET A 61 -40.14 -4.75 -24.60
C MET A 61 -40.44 -6.02 -25.39
N PRO A 62 -40.02 -6.07 -26.69
CA PRO A 62 -40.11 -7.28 -27.51
C PRO A 62 -39.19 -8.41 -26.94
N GLU A 63 -39.56 -9.64 -27.25
CA GLU A 63 -38.80 -10.86 -26.93
C GLU A 63 -38.65 -11.14 -25.42
N MET A 64 -38.15 -10.20 -24.65
CA MET A 64 -37.97 -10.30 -23.19
C MET A 64 -38.50 -9.04 -22.53
N ASN A 65 -39.58 -9.17 -21.77
CA ASN A 65 -40.14 -8.05 -21.02
C ASN A 65 -39.32 -7.69 -19.78
N GLY A 66 -39.53 -6.49 -19.21
CA GLY A 66 -38.77 -6.01 -18.07
C GLY A 66 -38.86 -6.89 -16.82
N PHE A 67 -39.99 -7.63 -16.62
CA PHE A 67 -40.10 -8.53 -15.47
C PHE A 67 -39.24 -9.78 -15.65
N GLU A 68 -39.24 -10.38 -16.83
CA GLU A 68 -38.38 -11.52 -17.16
C GLU A 68 -36.92 -11.16 -17.03
N LEU A 69 -36.53 -9.98 -17.50
CA LEU A 69 -35.19 -9.45 -17.30
C LEU A 69 -34.85 -9.30 -15.80
N ALA A 70 -35.77 -8.77 -15.01
CA ALA A 70 -35.57 -8.60 -13.56
C ALA A 70 -35.40 -9.94 -12.84
N GLU A 71 -36.17 -10.98 -13.23
CA GLU A 71 -36.01 -12.33 -12.68
C GLU A 71 -34.60 -12.89 -12.95
N LEU A 72 -34.07 -12.70 -14.17
CA LEU A 72 -32.72 -13.10 -14.52
C LEU A 72 -31.65 -12.32 -13.72
N ILE A 73 -31.81 -10.99 -13.56
CA ILE A 73 -30.95 -10.16 -12.74
C ILE A 73 -30.95 -10.63 -11.28
N ARG A 74 -32.11 -10.99 -10.73
CA ARG A 74 -32.25 -11.49 -9.35
C ARG A 74 -31.71 -12.91 -9.18
N GLY A 75 -31.76 -13.73 -10.22
CA GLY A 75 -31.22 -15.10 -10.21
C GLY A 75 -29.69 -15.20 -10.11
N SER A 76 -28.97 -14.14 -10.42
CA SER A 76 -27.51 -14.10 -10.37
C SER A 76 -26.99 -13.47 -9.08
N GLU A 77 -26.05 -14.11 -8.40
CA GLU A 77 -25.39 -13.54 -7.20
C GLU A 77 -24.69 -12.21 -7.45
N ARG A 78 -24.18 -12.00 -8.67
CA ARG A 78 -23.45 -10.77 -9.06
C ARG A 78 -24.39 -9.59 -9.21
N THR A 79 -25.61 -9.79 -9.69
CA THR A 79 -26.53 -8.72 -10.10
C THR A 79 -27.75 -8.56 -9.20
N ARG A 80 -28.08 -9.57 -8.39
CA ARG A 80 -29.28 -9.59 -7.52
C ARG A 80 -29.43 -8.41 -6.57
N HIS A 81 -28.32 -7.73 -6.27
CA HIS A 81 -28.29 -6.61 -5.33
C HIS A 81 -28.54 -5.24 -6.00
N ILE A 82 -28.59 -5.18 -7.34
CA ILE A 82 -28.79 -3.93 -8.08
C ILE A 82 -30.25 -3.48 -7.90
N PRO A 83 -30.51 -2.24 -7.43
CA PRO A 83 -31.87 -1.72 -7.36
C PRO A 83 -32.49 -1.61 -8.75
N LEU A 84 -33.74 -2.06 -8.87
CA LEU A 84 -34.50 -2.04 -10.14
C LEU A 84 -35.71 -1.11 -9.99
N ILE A 85 -35.88 -0.20 -10.94
CA ILE A 85 -37.11 0.63 -11.10
C ILE A 85 -37.73 0.29 -12.43
N PHE A 86 -38.97 -0.10 -12.42
CA PHE A 86 -39.72 -0.34 -13.64
C PHE A 86 -40.34 0.95 -14.20
N MET A 87 -40.30 1.08 -15.52
CA MET A 87 -41.00 2.11 -16.28
C MET A 87 -42.18 1.46 -17.03
N THR A 88 -43.39 1.94 -16.84
CA THR A 88 -44.59 1.32 -17.44
C THR A 88 -45.59 2.35 -17.91
N ALA A 89 -46.29 2.06 -19.04
CA ALA A 89 -47.42 2.85 -19.55
C ALA A 89 -48.76 2.51 -18.87
N GLY A 90 -48.82 1.46 -18.04
CA GLY A 90 -50.05 0.98 -17.43
C GLY A 90 -50.60 1.88 -16.34
N SER A 91 -51.88 2.16 -16.34
CA SER A 91 -52.63 2.73 -15.22
C SER A 91 -52.47 1.83 -13.99
N ARG A 92 -52.61 2.42 -12.77
CA ARG A 92 -52.48 1.81 -11.43
C ARG A 92 -53.25 0.50 -11.19
N GLU A 93 -53.27 -0.44 -12.15
CA GLU A 93 -53.87 -1.75 -11.95
C GLU A 93 -53.02 -2.55 -10.97
N GLN A 94 -53.61 -2.93 -9.84
CA GLN A 94 -52.96 -3.63 -8.71
C GLN A 94 -52.18 -4.89 -9.13
N ASN A 95 -52.49 -5.53 -10.25
CA ASN A 95 -51.80 -6.73 -10.74
C ASN A 95 -50.35 -6.49 -11.20
N TRP A 96 -50.03 -5.33 -11.79
CA TRP A 96 -48.67 -5.04 -12.27
C TRP A 96 -47.71 -4.69 -11.13
N GLN A 97 -48.24 -3.96 -10.13
CA GLN A 97 -47.43 -3.64 -8.93
C GLN A 97 -47.10 -4.91 -8.14
N PHE A 98 -48.03 -5.85 -8.03
CA PHE A 98 -47.84 -7.11 -7.32
C PHE A 98 -46.71 -7.95 -7.97
N ARG A 99 -46.79 -8.15 -9.31
CA ARG A 99 -45.78 -8.90 -10.06
C ARG A 99 -44.39 -8.25 -10.01
N GLY A 100 -44.29 -6.94 -10.03
CA GLY A 100 -43.03 -6.24 -9.97
C GLY A 100 -42.34 -6.32 -8.58
N TYR A 101 -43.13 -6.26 -7.50
CA TYR A 101 -42.56 -6.48 -6.15
C TYR A 101 -42.12 -7.94 -5.95
N GLU A 102 -42.85 -8.90 -6.51
CA GLU A 102 -42.43 -10.31 -6.51
C GLU A 102 -41.15 -10.54 -7.32
N SER A 103 -40.97 -9.84 -8.43
CA SER A 103 -39.72 -9.85 -9.23
C SER A 103 -38.57 -9.03 -8.60
N GLY A 104 -38.81 -8.47 -7.40
CA GLY A 104 -37.74 -7.78 -6.63
C GLY A 104 -37.50 -6.32 -7.04
N ALA A 105 -38.45 -5.65 -7.70
CA ALA A 105 -38.39 -4.21 -7.94
C ALA A 105 -38.42 -3.43 -6.64
N VAL A 106 -37.71 -2.32 -6.62
CA VAL A 106 -37.74 -1.39 -5.50
C VAL A 106 -38.78 -0.32 -5.69
N ASP A 107 -39.10 0.03 -6.95
CA ASP A 107 -40.06 1.09 -7.27
C ASP A 107 -40.56 1.08 -8.73
N PHE A 108 -41.53 1.95 -9.04
CA PHE A 108 -42.14 2.13 -10.35
C PHE A 108 -42.16 3.59 -10.79
N LEU A 109 -42.07 3.80 -12.11
CA LEU A 109 -42.28 5.06 -12.78
C LEU A 109 -43.33 4.88 -13.89
N TYR A 110 -44.32 5.74 -13.92
CA TYR A 110 -45.41 5.69 -14.94
C TYR A 110 -45.09 6.61 -16.11
N LYS A 111 -45.22 6.11 -17.32
CA LYS A 111 -45.13 6.92 -18.54
C LYS A 111 -46.42 7.73 -18.74
N PRO A 112 -46.40 9.04 -19.05
CA PRO A 112 -45.21 9.84 -19.26
C PRO A 112 -44.42 10.10 -17.98
N ILE A 113 -43.11 9.93 -18.05
CA ILE A 113 -42.22 10.01 -16.87
C ILE A 113 -42.06 11.48 -16.45
N ASP A 114 -42.40 11.76 -15.20
CA ASP A 114 -42.15 13.07 -14.59
C ASP A 114 -40.63 13.22 -14.31
N PRO A 115 -39.98 14.25 -14.91
CA PRO A 115 -38.55 14.46 -14.73
C PRO A 115 -38.11 14.62 -13.26
N HIS A 116 -38.93 15.32 -12.46
CA HIS A 116 -38.61 15.52 -11.05
C HIS A 116 -38.71 14.22 -10.25
N MET A 117 -39.72 13.42 -10.53
CA MET A 117 -39.91 12.13 -9.87
C MET A 117 -38.77 11.16 -10.22
N LEU A 118 -38.38 11.07 -11.50
CA LEU A 118 -37.27 10.25 -11.95
C LEU A 118 -35.97 10.67 -11.25
N THR A 119 -35.62 11.97 -11.32
CA THR A 119 -34.38 12.49 -10.77
C THR A 119 -34.30 12.31 -9.27
N ASN A 120 -35.39 12.55 -8.53
CA ASN A 120 -35.45 12.38 -7.09
C ASN A 120 -35.29 10.89 -6.69
N LYS A 121 -35.99 9.98 -7.34
CA LYS A 121 -35.87 8.55 -7.05
C LYS A 121 -34.46 8.03 -7.37
N ALA A 122 -33.94 8.33 -8.56
CA ALA A 122 -32.59 7.91 -8.95
C ALA A 122 -31.50 8.47 -8.03
N SER A 123 -31.63 9.74 -7.59
CA SER A 123 -30.63 10.38 -6.72
C SER A 123 -30.45 9.67 -5.39
N VAL A 124 -31.52 9.11 -4.81
CA VAL A 124 -31.45 8.35 -3.55
C VAL A 124 -30.57 7.10 -3.72
N PHE A 125 -30.75 6.35 -4.82
CA PHE A 125 -29.96 5.15 -5.08
C PHE A 125 -28.50 5.47 -5.40
N PHE A 126 -28.23 6.55 -6.14
CA PHE A 126 -26.87 6.98 -6.42
C PHE A 126 -26.15 7.46 -5.15
N GLU A 127 -26.83 8.15 -4.26
CA GLU A 127 -26.26 8.54 -2.98
C GLU A 127 -25.99 7.32 -2.08
N LEU A 128 -26.94 6.40 -2.00
CA LEU A 128 -26.79 5.16 -1.24
C LEU A 128 -25.61 4.33 -1.76
N HIS A 129 -25.47 4.20 -3.08
CA HIS A 129 -24.36 3.47 -3.71
C HIS A 129 -23.02 4.12 -3.39
N ARG A 130 -22.89 5.45 -3.52
CA ARG A 130 -21.66 6.17 -3.17
C ARG A 130 -21.29 6.01 -1.69
N ARG A 131 -22.28 6.09 -0.79
CA ARG A 131 -22.05 5.87 0.65
C ARG A 131 -21.59 4.44 0.94
N LYS A 132 -22.22 3.45 0.28
CA LYS A 132 -21.81 2.03 0.41
C LYS A 132 -20.39 1.82 -0.06
N GLN A 133 -19.98 2.38 -1.19
CA GLN A 133 -18.62 2.29 -1.71
C GLN A 133 -17.62 2.99 -0.79
N ALA A 134 -17.91 4.20 -0.34
CA ALA A 134 -17.05 4.94 0.60
C ALA A 134 -16.85 4.16 1.91
N LEU A 135 -17.92 3.57 2.46
CA LEU A 135 -17.84 2.75 3.67
C LEU A 135 -17.03 1.46 3.45
N ALA A 136 -17.23 0.81 2.29
CA ALA A 136 -16.46 -0.39 1.94
C ALA A 136 -14.97 -0.08 1.78
N HIS A 137 -14.61 1.06 1.19
CA HIS A 137 -13.24 1.52 1.08
C HIS A 137 -12.64 1.83 2.46
N GLU A 138 -13.36 2.54 3.33
CA GLU A 138 -12.91 2.82 4.70
C GLU A 138 -12.72 1.54 5.51
N LEU A 139 -13.65 0.59 5.40
CA LEU A 139 -13.56 -0.70 6.09
C LEU A 139 -12.32 -1.49 5.63
N ARG A 140 -12.06 -1.54 4.32
CA ARG A 140 -10.85 -2.19 3.78
C ARG A 140 -9.57 -1.55 4.30
N ALA A 141 -9.51 -0.21 4.31
CA ALA A 141 -8.36 0.52 4.84
C ALA A 141 -8.14 0.25 6.34
N ARG A 142 -9.21 0.22 7.14
CA ARG A 142 -9.14 -0.11 8.58
C ARG A 142 -8.72 -1.56 8.81
N THR A 143 -9.26 -2.51 8.04
CA THR A 143 -8.90 -3.93 8.17
C THR A 143 -7.43 -4.16 7.86
N GLU A 144 -6.90 -3.52 6.81
CA GLU A 144 -5.49 -3.61 6.46
C GLU A 144 -4.60 -2.96 7.54
N ALA A 145 -5.01 -1.83 8.10
CA ALA A 145 -4.29 -1.20 9.22
C ALA A 145 -4.25 -2.10 10.45
N LEU A 146 -5.35 -2.78 10.79
CA LEU A 146 -5.41 -3.73 11.90
C LEU A 146 -4.51 -4.95 11.63
N ARG A 147 -4.57 -5.53 10.43
CA ARG A 147 -3.73 -6.66 10.03
C ARG A 147 -2.23 -6.35 10.16
N ILE A 148 -1.83 -5.15 9.69
CA ILE A 148 -0.44 -4.70 9.84
C ILE A 148 -0.09 -4.54 11.32
N ASN A 149 -1.01 -4.05 12.15
CA ASN A 149 -0.78 -3.90 13.59
C ASN A 149 -0.65 -5.25 14.32
N GLU A 150 -1.48 -6.23 13.97
CA GLU A 150 -1.39 -7.59 14.52
C GLU A 150 -0.07 -8.27 14.13
N MET A 151 0.32 -8.17 12.86
CA MET A 151 1.61 -8.68 12.37
C MET A 151 2.77 -8.00 13.11
N PHE A 152 2.71 -6.68 13.32
CA PHE A 152 3.64 -5.90 14.09
C PHE A 152 3.82 -6.45 15.52
N MET A 153 2.72 -6.66 16.24
CA MET A 153 2.75 -7.18 17.61
C MET A 153 3.30 -8.62 17.69
N ALA A 154 2.99 -9.46 16.70
CA ALA A 154 3.50 -10.83 16.63
C ALA A 154 5.01 -10.87 16.40
N VAL A 155 5.51 -10.09 15.43
CA VAL A 155 6.95 -10.00 15.12
C VAL A 155 7.72 -9.42 16.30
N LEU A 156 7.23 -8.34 16.91
CA LEU A 156 7.84 -7.74 18.10
C LEU A 156 7.98 -8.73 19.25
N SER A 157 6.91 -9.46 19.54
CA SER A 157 6.90 -10.41 20.66
C SER A 157 7.92 -11.53 20.47
N HIS A 158 8.09 -12.00 19.23
CA HIS A 158 9.06 -13.05 18.91
C HIS A 158 10.50 -12.50 18.93
N ASP A 159 10.75 -11.41 18.22
CA ASP A 159 12.11 -10.93 17.97
C ASP A 159 12.73 -10.21 19.18
N LEU A 160 11.92 -9.64 20.08
CA LEU A 160 12.39 -9.16 21.37
C LEU A 160 12.65 -10.30 22.37
N ARG A 161 11.89 -11.39 22.30
CA ARG A 161 12.07 -12.53 23.21
C ARG A 161 13.40 -13.24 23.00
N THR A 162 13.87 -13.35 21.75
CA THR A 162 15.11 -14.07 21.41
C THR A 162 16.36 -13.44 22.06
N PRO A 163 16.67 -12.14 21.87
CA PRO A 163 17.81 -11.51 22.55
C PRO A 163 17.64 -11.48 24.07
N LEU A 164 16.41 -11.28 24.56
CA LEU A 164 16.15 -11.32 26.00
C LEU A 164 16.47 -12.70 26.59
N GLN A 165 16.09 -13.78 25.93
CA GLN A 165 16.44 -15.14 26.36
C GLN A 165 17.97 -15.37 26.33
N SER A 166 18.66 -14.83 25.33
CA SER A 166 20.13 -14.86 25.25
C SER A 166 20.78 -14.15 26.45
N ILE A 167 20.29 -12.97 26.81
CA ILE A 167 20.75 -12.21 27.98
C ILE A 167 20.52 -13.03 29.27
N ILE A 168 19.32 -13.57 29.47
CA ILE A 168 18.99 -14.35 30.65
C ILE A 168 19.86 -15.61 30.76
N ALA A 169 20.06 -16.31 29.64
CA ALA A 169 20.91 -17.52 29.61
C ALA A 169 22.38 -17.19 29.95
N ALA A 170 22.94 -16.14 29.33
CA ALA A 170 24.32 -15.71 29.60
C ALA A 170 24.50 -15.23 31.04
N ALA A 171 23.56 -14.41 31.55
CA ALA A 171 23.58 -13.96 32.94
C ALA A 171 23.45 -15.13 33.94
N THR A 172 22.68 -16.16 33.61
CA THR A 172 22.56 -17.37 34.43
C THR A 172 23.88 -18.13 34.50
N VAL A 173 24.63 -18.20 33.39
CA VAL A 173 25.97 -18.81 33.37
C VAL A 173 26.96 -17.98 34.19
N LEU A 174 26.98 -16.64 34.03
CA LEU A 174 27.80 -15.73 34.78
C LEU A 174 27.60 -15.85 36.30
N LYS A 175 26.35 -16.01 36.73
CA LYS A 175 26.02 -16.21 38.16
C LYS A 175 26.67 -17.45 38.77
N ARG A 176 27.08 -18.44 37.95
CA ARG A 176 27.76 -19.66 38.41
C ARG A 176 29.27 -19.52 38.50
N GLN A 177 29.79 -18.28 38.35
CA GLN A 177 31.23 -17.97 38.40
C GLN A 177 32.06 -18.86 37.45
N PRO A 178 31.83 -18.80 36.13
CA PRO A 178 32.60 -19.58 35.17
C PRO A 178 34.05 -19.12 35.10
N PRO A 179 34.95 -19.90 34.47
CA PRO A 179 36.29 -19.48 34.17
C PRO A 179 36.32 -18.15 33.39
N PRO A 180 37.41 -17.32 33.52
CA PRO A 180 37.49 -15.96 32.94
C PRO A 180 37.13 -15.90 31.46
N ASP A 181 37.68 -16.76 30.62
CA ASP A 181 37.42 -16.80 29.17
C ASP A 181 35.89 -17.02 28.85
N LYS A 182 35.25 -17.88 29.65
CA LYS A 182 33.84 -18.14 29.51
C LYS A 182 33.00 -16.99 30.07
N ALA A 183 33.48 -16.29 31.09
CA ALA A 183 32.83 -15.11 31.64
C ALA A 183 32.84 -13.97 30.61
N GLU A 184 33.99 -13.73 29.97
CA GLU A 184 34.12 -12.74 28.92
C GLU A 184 33.17 -13.03 27.73
N LEU A 185 33.18 -14.24 27.21
CA LEU A 185 32.27 -14.66 26.17
C LEU A 185 30.78 -14.46 26.53
N MET A 186 30.41 -14.69 27.79
CA MET A 186 29.02 -14.48 28.24
C MET A 186 28.70 -12.98 28.38
N ALA A 187 29.66 -12.16 28.83
CA ALA A 187 29.51 -10.71 28.87
C ALA A 187 29.30 -10.14 27.48
N ASP A 188 30.09 -10.54 26.50
CA ASP A 188 29.94 -10.13 25.09
C ASP A 188 28.60 -10.50 24.51
N ARG A 189 28.10 -11.69 24.85
CA ARG A 189 26.74 -12.11 24.44
C ARG A 189 25.64 -11.23 25.05
N VAL A 190 25.80 -10.82 26.32
CA VAL A 190 24.86 -9.89 26.97
C VAL A 190 24.89 -8.54 26.29
N LEU A 191 26.09 -7.99 26.08
CA LEU A 191 26.28 -6.69 25.43
C LEU A 191 25.70 -6.69 24.01
N GLY A 192 26.07 -7.65 23.19
CA GLY A 192 25.57 -7.74 21.81
C GLY A 192 24.04 -7.95 21.73
N ALA A 193 23.46 -8.73 22.63
CA ALA A 193 22.01 -8.90 22.69
C ALA A 193 21.30 -7.62 23.15
N SER A 194 21.88 -6.88 24.13
CA SER A 194 21.34 -5.60 24.59
C SER A 194 21.39 -4.52 23.51
N GLN A 195 22.48 -4.43 22.75
CA GLN A 195 22.61 -3.51 21.62
C GLN A 195 21.57 -3.80 20.54
N ARG A 196 21.38 -5.06 20.18
CA ARG A 196 20.34 -5.45 19.21
C ARG A 196 18.94 -5.05 19.68
N MET A 197 18.62 -5.25 20.97
CA MET A 197 17.35 -4.80 21.53
C MET A 197 17.19 -3.28 21.47
N GLY A 198 18.25 -2.52 21.74
CA GLY A 198 18.27 -1.06 21.59
C GLY A 198 17.89 -0.63 20.18
N HIS A 199 18.56 -1.18 19.16
CA HIS A 199 18.24 -0.89 17.76
C HIS A 199 16.79 -1.26 17.39
N MET A 200 16.29 -2.40 17.86
CA MET A 200 14.89 -2.79 17.61
C MET A 200 13.88 -1.80 18.22
N ILE A 201 14.18 -1.27 19.42
CA ILE A 201 13.34 -0.27 20.08
C ILE A 201 13.36 1.06 19.30
N GLU A 202 14.54 1.49 18.83
CA GLU A 202 14.67 2.69 18.00
C GLU A 202 13.89 2.57 16.67
N ASP A 203 14.04 1.45 15.98
CA ASP A 203 13.26 1.15 14.77
C ASP A 203 11.77 1.22 15.02
N LEU A 204 11.31 0.68 16.16
CA LEU A 204 9.92 0.71 16.58
C LEU A 204 9.40 2.14 16.81
N LEU A 205 10.20 2.94 17.53
CA LEU A 205 9.87 4.34 17.79
C LEU A 205 9.81 5.14 16.47
N ASP A 206 10.69 4.87 15.53
CA ASP A 206 10.65 5.51 14.21
C ASP A 206 9.38 5.14 13.43
N VAL A 207 9.01 3.86 13.39
CA VAL A 207 7.75 3.43 12.74
C VAL A 207 6.53 4.07 13.39
N THR A 208 6.50 4.17 14.71
CA THR A 208 5.38 4.82 15.43
C THR A 208 5.29 6.31 15.14
N ARG A 209 6.43 7.01 15.09
CA ARG A 209 6.50 8.44 14.72
C ARG A 209 6.05 8.69 13.29
N ILE A 210 6.51 7.85 12.34
CA ILE A 210 6.10 7.92 10.93
C ILE A 210 4.59 7.80 10.80
N ARG A 211 3.96 6.88 11.54
CA ARG A 211 2.51 6.65 11.50
C ARG A 211 1.69 7.78 12.13
N GLN A 212 2.11 8.30 13.28
CA GLN A 212 1.35 9.30 14.03
C GLN A 212 1.46 10.71 13.43
N ALA A 213 2.64 11.09 12.93
CA ALA A 213 2.90 12.45 12.45
C ALA A 213 2.66 12.63 10.94
N GLY A 214 2.25 11.57 10.21
CA GLY A 214 2.12 11.62 8.75
C GLY A 214 3.45 11.84 8.03
N GLY A 215 4.58 11.54 8.68
CA GLY A 215 5.94 11.63 8.15
C GLY A 215 7.00 11.92 9.21
N LEU A 216 8.26 11.76 8.84
CA LEU A 216 9.42 12.07 9.69
C LEU A 216 9.71 13.58 9.68
N ALA A 217 9.87 14.17 10.86
CA ALA A 217 10.45 15.50 11.01
C ALA A 217 11.97 15.39 10.84
N LEU A 218 12.55 16.17 9.94
CA LEU A 218 14.00 16.20 9.66
C LEU A 218 14.66 17.41 10.32
N GLN A 219 15.86 17.20 10.82
CA GLN A 219 16.78 18.26 11.26
C GLN A 219 17.78 18.55 10.14
N LEU A 220 17.38 19.38 9.17
CA LEU A 220 18.22 19.69 8.03
C LEU A 220 19.39 20.59 8.42
N GLY A 221 20.59 20.18 8.01
CA GLY A 221 21.85 20.93 8.21
C GLY A 221 22.78 20.78 7.01
N SER A 222 23.79 21.65 6.92
CA SER A 222 24.87 21.49 5.95
C SER A 222 25.62 20.19 6.24
N THR A 223 25.64 19.29 5.27
CA THR A 223 26.14 17.92 5.41
C THR A 223 27.03 17.57 4.23
N HIS A 224 28.12 16.86 4.50
CA HIS A 224 29.01 16.32 3.48
C HIS A 224 28.88 14.80 3.47
N MET A 225 28.37 14.23 2.37
CA MET A 225 28.04 12.81 2.27
C MET A 225 29.25 11.90 2.48
N GLN A 226 30.45 12.34 2.08
CA GLN A 226 31.69 11.57 2.32
C GLN A 226 31.93 11.30 3.79
N ALA A 227 31.81 12.31 4.66
CA ALA A 227 32.07 12.15 6.10
C ALA A 227 31.03 11.20 6.74
N LEU A 228 29.78 11.29 6.28
CA LEU A 228 28.69 10.43 6.72
C LEU A 228 28.93 8.97 6.33
N VAL A 229 29.25 8.72 5.06
CA VAL A 229 29.50 7.36 4.56
C VAL A 229 30.75 6.77 5.24
N GLN A 230 31.84 7.54 5.38
CA GLN A 230 33.07 7.07 6.04
C GLN A 230 32.80 6.66 7.48
N ARG A 231 32.07 7.48 8.26
CA ARG A 231 31.68 7.14 9.65
C ARG A 231 30.97 5.81 9.72
N THR A 232 29.97 5.62 8.83
CA THR A 232 29.20 4.37 8.80
C THR A 232 30.06 3.17 8.42
N LEU A 233 30.96 3.34 7.45
CA LEU A 233 31.88 2.26 7.05
C LEU A 233 32.86 1.87 8.14
N ASP A 234 33.39 2.83 8.90
CA ASP A 234 34.31 2.59 10.04
C ASP A 234 33.58 1.79 11.16
N GLU A 235 32.32 2.12 11.46
CA GLU A 235 31.47 1.39 12.41
C GLU A 235 31.23 -0.05 11.95
N VAL A 236 30.89 -0.23 10.68
CA VAL A 236 30.60 -1.55 10.08
C VAL A 236 31.84 -2.41 9.98
N ALA A 237 32.99 -1.83 9.60
CA ALA A 237 34.27 -2.54 9.51
C ALA A 237 34.69 -3.11 10.86
N THR A 238 34.40 -2.39 11.96
CA THR A 238 34.67 -2.87 13.33
C THR A 238 33.81 -4.08 13.69
N SER A 239 32.57 -4.11 13.22
CA SER A 239 31.60 -5.19 13.51
C SER A 239 31.75 -6.42 12.59
N HIS A 240 32.27 -6.22 11.38
CA HIS A 240 32.39 -7.25 10.33
C HIS A 240 33.78 -7.19 9.65
N PRO A 241 34.86 -7.45 10.40
CA PRO A 241 36.23 -7.30 9.87
C PRO A 241 36.54 -8.26 8.71
N GLU A 242 35.79 -9.35 8.57
CA GLU A 242 36.00 -10.38 7.56
C GLU A 242 35.32 -10.08 6.20
N ARG A 243 34.51 -9.01 6.14
CA ARG A 243 33.73 -8.66 4.93
C ARG A 243 34.28 -7.40 4.29
N PRO A 244 34.96 -7.48 3.14
CA PRO A 244 35.48 -6.31 2.45
C PRO A 244 34.32 -5.43 1.93
N ILE A 245 34.47 -4.11 2.14
CA ILE A 245 33.56 -3.10 1.62
C ILE A 245 34.37 -2.16 0.74
N ASP A 246 34.05 -2.16 -0.56
CA ASP A 246 34.67 -1.26 -1.52
C ASP A 246 33.89 0.05 -1.59
N SER A 247 34.53 1.19 -1.44
CA SER A 247 33.89 2.49 -1.55
C SER A 247 34.48 3.34 -2.67
N THR A 248 33.58 3.98 -3.45
CA THR A 248 33.94 4.96 -4.48
C THR A 248 33.16 6.25 -4.27
N LEU A 249 33.86 7.38 -4.28
CA LEU A 249 33.27 8.70 -4.06
C LEU A 249 33.69 9.61 -5.20
N GLN A 250 32.73 10.31 -5.85
CA GLN A 250 33.03 11.21 -6.95
C GLN A 250 32.14 12.46 -6.96
N GLY A 251 32.67 13.55 -7.51
CA GLY A 251 31.95 14.82 -7.65
C GLY A 251 31.82 15.59 -6.34
N ASP A 252 30.98 16.61 -6.34
CA ASP A 252 30.65 17.40 -5.16
C ASP A 252 29.62 16.64 -4.30
N LEU A 253 29.93 16.40 -3.04
CA LEU A 253 29.14 15.60 -2.09
C LEU A 253 28.50 16.46 -0.99
N ALA A 254 28.50 17.78 -1.13
CA ALA A 254 27.88 18.70 -0.19
C ALA A 254 26.38 18.87 -0.48
N GLY A 255 25.60 19.10 0.57
CA GLY A 255 24.15 19.33 0.48
C GLY A 255 23.53 19.68 1.83
N THR A 256 22.20 19.80 1.85
CA THR A 256 21.43 20.14 3.06
C THR A 256 20.52 18.97 3.40
N TRP A 257 20.93 18.17 4.38
CA TRP A 257 20.22 16.96 4.80
C TRP A 257 20.26 16.79 6.31
N ASP A 258 19.49 15.84 6.81
CA ASP A 258 19.60 15.34 8.18
C ASP A 258 20.68 14.24 8.22
N ALA A 259 21.84 14.57 8.75
CA ALA A 259 23.02 13.69 8.76
C ALA A 259 22.78 12.39 9.53
N GLU A 260 22.11 12.45 10.67
CA GLU A 260 21.83 11.27 11.51
C GLU A 260 20.86 10.31 10.80
N ARG A 261 19.83 10.85 10.21
CA ARG A 261 18.87 10.06 9.45
C ARG A 261 19.47 9.44 8.19
N LEU A 262 20.37 10.15 7.50
CA LEU A 262 21.07 9.56 6.36
C LEU A 262 22.13 8.52 6.76
N CYS A 263 22.80 8.67 7.92
CA CYS A 263 23.60 7.59 8.49
C CYS A 263 22.74 6.33 8.67
N GLN A 264 21.54 6.45 9.23
CA GLN A 264 20.61 5.34 9.41
C GLN A 264 20.24 4.67 8.07
N VAL A 265 20.03 5.45 6.99
CA VAL A 265 19.80 4.90 5.64
C VAL A 265 21.01 4.08 5.18
N VAL A 266 22.23 4.62 5.26
CA VAL A 266 23.43 3.91 4.81
C VAL A 266 23.66 2.65 5.65
N THR A 267 23.53 2.73 6.97
CA THR A 267 23.65 1.58 7.88
C THR A 267 22.65 0.48 7.53
N ASN A 268 21.39 0.83 7.25
CA ASN A 268 20.36 -0.14 6.89
C ASN A 268 20.65 -0.81 5.54
N LEU A 269 21.12 -0.06 4.54
CA LEU A 269 21.45 -0.61 3.23
C LEU A 269 22.71 -1.47 3.26
N VAL A 270 23.76 -1.01 3.92
CA VAL A 270 25.02 -1.77 4.06
C VAL A 270 24.80 -3.01 4.93
N GLY A 271 24.08 -2.89 6.05
CA GLY A 271 23.72 -4.01 6.90
C GLY A 271 22.93 -5.08 6.15
N ASN A 272 21.96 -4.65 5.32
CA ASN A 272 21.21 -5.56 4.46
C ASN A 272 22.10 -6.26 3.42
N ALA A 273 23.03 -5.53 2.81
CA ALA A 273 23.99 -6.08 1.83
C ALA A 273 24.96 -7.10 2.47
N LEU A 274 25.40 -6.86 3.70
CA LEU A 274 26.24 -7.79 4.45
C LEU A 274 25.49 -9.05 4.89
N HIS A 275 24.24 -8.89 5.28
CA HIS A 275 23.42 -10.00 5.81
C HIS A 275 22.90 -10.92 4.70
N HIS A 276 22.42 -10.36 3.60
CA HIS A 276 21.82 -11.11 2.50
C HIS A 276 22.76 -11.34 1.32
N GLY A 277 23.88 -10.60 1.26
CA GLY A 277 24.87 -10.73 0.21
C GLY A 277 25.70 -12.02 0.33
N SER A 278 26.09 -12.58 -0.84
CA SER A 278 27.04 -13.69 -0.91
C SER A 278 28.37 -13.33 -0.24
N ALA A 279 28.93 -14.27 0.53
CA ALA A 279 30.22 -14.09 1.19
C ALA A 279 31.39 -13.93 0.20
N ASP A 280 31.26 -14.49 -0.99
CA ASP A 280 32.30 -14.52 -2.02
C ASP A 280 32.41 -13.19 -2.81
N HIS A 281 31.52 -12.25 -2.58
CA HIS A 281 31.50 -10.96 -3.28
C HIS A 281 31.59 -9.80 -2.28
N PRO A 282 32.45 -8.79 -2.56
CA PRO A 282 32.50 -7.59 -1.71
C PRO A 282 31.20 -6.80 -1.79
N VAL A 283 30.83 -6.14 -0.70
CA VAL A 283 29.81 -5.11 -0.72
C VAL A 283 30.42 -3.86 -1.34
N ARG A 284 29.76 -3.25 -2.31
CA ARG A 284 30.21 -2.03 -2.97
C ARG A 284 29.31 -0.87 -2.61
N ILE A 285 29.89 0.25 -2.21
CA ILE A 285 29.18 1.50 -2.02
C ILE A 285 29.77 2.56 -2.96
N ALA A 286 28.91 3.19 -3.77
CA ALA A 286 29.30 4.27 -4.66
C ALA A 286 28.48 5.51 -4.35
N VAL A 287 29.14 6.67 -4.21
CA VAL A 287 28.47 7.96 -4.04
C VAL A 287 28.85 8.87 -5.19
N ASP A 288 27.84 9.34 -5.90
CA ASP A 288 28.00 10.18 -7.07
C ASP A 288 27.31 11.53 -6.88
N GLY A 289 28.12 12.58 -6.81
CA GLY A 289 27.73 13.98 -6.76
C GLY A 289 28.08 14.75 -8.02
N THR A 290 28.27 14.10 -9.16
CA THR A 290 28.60 14.77 -10.44
C THR A 290 27.44 15.59 -10.98
N ARG A 291 26.20 15.28 -10.59
CA ARG A 291 25.00 16.04 -10.97
C ARG A 291 24.83 17.23 -10.02
N ALA A 292 24.58 18.43 -10.60
CA ALA A 292 24.45 19.66 -9.82
C ALA A 292 23.28 19.65 -8.82
N GLU A 293 22.16 19.06 -9.17
CA GLU A 293 20.92 19.12 -8.40
C GLU A 293 20.72 17.98 -7.40
N GLN A 294 21.51 16.90 -7.50
CA GLN A 294 21.28 15.69 -6.72
C GLN A 294 22.57 14.92 -6.43
N VAL A 295 22.54 14.12 -5.36
CA VAL A 295 23.58 13.14 -5.01
C VAL A 295 22.92 11.76 -5.01
N SER A 296 23.61 10.76 -5.57
CA SER A 296 23.16 9.37 -5.50
C SER A 296 24.08 8.51 -4.65
N ILE A 297 23.49 7.59 -3.89
CA ILE A 297 24.19 6.56 -3.11
C ILE A 297 23.75 5.22 -3.67
N THR A 298 24.68 4.39 -4.07
CA THR A 298 24.42 3.04 -4.60
C THR A 298 25.11 2.02 -3.70
N VAL A 299 24.36 1.05 -3.19
CA VAL A 299 24.89 -0.09 -2.43
C VAL A 299 24.61 -1.35 -3.24
N ALA A 300 25.65 -2.12 -3.55
CA ALA A 300 25.54 -3.35 -4.33
C ALA A 300 26.19 -4.54 -3.62
N ASN A 301 25.55 -5.70 -3.71
CA ASN A 301 26.05 -6.96 -3.17
C ASN A 301 25.76 -8.12 -4.11
N GLY A 302 26.50 -9.21 -3.98
CA GLY A 302 26.20 -10.47 -4.67
C GLY A 302 24.96 -11.12 -4.08
N GLY A 303 24.12 -11.70 -4.95
CA GLY A 303 22.87 -12.38 -4.58
C GLY A 303 21.67 -11.87 -5.37
N THR A 304 20.61 -12.66 -5.40
CA THR A 304 19.40 -12.37 -6.19
C THR A 304 18.17 -12.28 -5.28
N ILE A 305 17.35 -11.27 -5.50
CA ILE A 305 16.03 -11.14 -4.86
C ILE A 305 14.99 -11.72 -5.82
N PRO A 306 14.12 -12.63 -5.35
CA PRO A 306 13.00 -13.13 -6.16
C PRO A 306 12.15 -12.01 -6.74
N PRO A 307 11.74 -12.06 -8.02
CA PRO A 307 10.97 -10.99 -8.67
C PRO A 307 9.67 -10.63 -7.94
N GLU A 308 9.03 -11.62 -7.30
CA GLU A 308 7.80 -11.43 -6.54
C GLU A 308 8.02 -10.58 -5.27
N LEU A 309 9.23 -10.55 -4.73
CA LEU A 309 9.57 -9.77 -3.53
C LEU A 309 9.96 -8.33 -3.84
N LEU A 310 10.47 -8.05 -5.05
CA LEU A 310 10.93 -6.70 -5.43
C LEU A 310 9.89 -5.59 -5.19
N PRO A 311 8.60 -5.75 -5.57
CA PRO A 311 7.59 -4.71 -5.33
C PRO A 311 7.30 -4.45 -3.85
N HIS A 312 7.65 -5.40 -2.98
CA HIS A 312 7.31 -5.42 -1.57
C HIS A 312 8.49 -5.22 -0.62
N LEU A 313 9.69 -4.97 -1.15
CA LEU A 313 10.90 -4.84 -0.35
C LEU A 313 10.85 -3.71 0.69
N PHE A 314 10.13 -2.65 0.37
CA PHE A 314 9.96 -1.49 1.23
C PHE A 314 8.69 -1.54 2.09
N ASP A 315 7.92 -2.64 2.03
CA ASP A 315 6.78 -2.85 2.92
C ASP A 315 7.30 -3.20 4.33
N PRO A 316 6.70 -2.67 5.40
CA PRO A 316 7.15 -3.00 6.75
C PRO A 316 6.89 -4.47 7.08
N PHE A 317 7.80 -5.10 7.84
CA PHE A 317 7.72 -6.49 8.32
C PHE A 317 7.77 -7.59 7.23
N ARG A 318 8.13 -7.25 6.01
CA ARG A 318 8.39 -8.19 4.93
C ARG A 318 9.89 -8.46 4.82
N GLY A 319 10.46 -9.15 5.79
CA GLY A 319 11.73 -9.87 5.61
C GLY A 319 11.45 -11.19 4.91
N GLY A 320 12.31 -11.60 3.93
CA GLY A 320 12.16 -12.87 3.19
C GLY A 320 11.96 -14.09 4.09
N GLU A 321 11.67 -15.24 3.48
CA GLU A 321 11.37 -16.51 4.18
C GLU A 321 12.27 -16.76 5.38
N ARG A 322 11.64 -17.06 6.52
CA ARG A 322 12.29 -17.25 7.80
C ARG A 322 13.08 -18.56 7.79
N GLU A 323 14.32 -18.54 7.39
CA GLU A 323 15.22 -19.66 7.67
C GLU A 323 15.50 -19.73 9.20
N PRO A 324 15.24 -20.88 9.85
CA PRO A 324 15.53 -21.04 11.27
C PRO A 324 17.04 -20.85 11.54
N GLY A 325 17.40 -19.83 12.30
CA GLY A 325 18.80 -19.59 12.75
C GLY A 325 19.50 -18.37 12.13
N ARG A 326 18.93 -17.67 11.15
CA ARG A 326 19.56 -16.52 10.47
C ARG A 326 18.94 -15.15 10.75
N HIS A 327 18.12 -15.02 11.78
CA HIS A 327 17.33 -13.80 12.02
C HIS A 327 18.09 -12.77 12.83
N GLN A 328 18.34 -11.62 12.25
CA GLN A 328 18.80 -10.43 12.98
C GLN A 328 18.05 -9.17 12.49
N GLY A 329 16.73 -9.07 12.73
CA GLY A 329 16.04 -7.81 12.52
C GLY A 329 14.52 -7.95 12.27
N LEU A 330 13.78 -6.89 12.60
CA LEU A 330 12.32 -6.77 12.48
C LEU A 330 11.82 -6.67 11.03
N GLY A 331 12.69 -6.68 10.02
CA GLY A 331 12.32 -6.38 8.63
C GLY A 331 11.85 -4.93 8.43
N LEU A 332 12.32 -4.02 9.28
CA LEU A 332 11.95 -2.59 9.26
C LEU A 332 13.01 -1.70 8.60
N GLY A 333 14.27 -2.15 8.50
CA GLY A 333 15.38 -1.30 8.06
C GLY A 333 15.15 -0.70 6.66
N LEU A 334 14.72 -1.49 5.66
CA LEU A 334 14.42 -0.99 4.32
C LEU A 334 13.20 -0.07 4.29
N PHE A 335 12.17 -0.36 5.08
CA PHE A 335 11.01 0.52 5.23
C PHE A 335 11.42 1.87 5.83
N ILE A 336 12.21 1.87 6.91
CA ILE A 336 12.72 3.10 7.55
C ILE A 336 13.59 3.89 6.58
N ALA A 337 14.52 3.23 5.87
CA ALA A 337 15.34 3.86 4.85
C ALA A 337 14.49 4.53 3.77
N HIS A 338 13.46 3.86 3.26
CA HIS A 338 12.52 4.41 2.30
C HIS A 338 11.77 5.64 2.84
N GLN A 339 11.31 5.60 4.09
CA GLN A 339 10.61 6.73 4.70
C GLN A 339 11.53 7.94 4.92
N ILE A 340 12.78 7.71 5.35
CA ILE A 340 13.79 8.77 5.51
C ILE A 340 14.10 9.42 4.15
N VAL A 341 14.35 8.62 3.12
CA VAL A 341 14.63 9.10 1.77
C VAL A 341 13.45 9.93 1.23
N ARG A 342 12.21 9.45 1.40
CA ARG A 342 11.00 10.20 1.03
C ARG A 342 10.85 11.51 1.80
N ALA A 343 11.20 11.53 3.09
CA ALA A 343 11.17 12.75 3.89
C ALA A 343 12.16 13.80 3.34
N HIS A 344 13.32 13.35 2.82
CA HIS A 344 14.28 14.19 2.10
C HIS A 344 13.88 14.49 0.65
N ARG A 345 12.67 14.09 0.19
CA ARG A 345 12.18 14.23 -1.19
C ARG A 345 13.05 13.50 -2.21
N GLY A 346 13.77 12.49 -1.77
CA GLY A 346 14.53 11.59 -2.61
C GLY A 346 13.73 10.38 -3.08
N THR A 347 14.39 9.52 -3.84
CA THR A 347 13.89 8.22 -4.28
C THR A 347 14.84 7.12 -3.89
N ILE A 348 14.31 5.93 -3.60
CA ILE A 348 15.09 4.71 -3.41
C ILE A 348 14.53 3.64 -4.31
N GLU A 349 15.41 2.96 -5.05
CA GLU A 349 15.07 1.88 -5.96
C GLU A 349 15.92 0.65 -5.65
N ALA A 350 15.35 -0.54 -5.88
CA ALA A 350 16.05 -1.81 -5.80
C ALA A 350 16.01 -2.51 -7.16
N ARG A 351 17.13 -3.08 -7.57
CA ARG A 351 17.27 -3.90 -8.78
C ARG A 351 18.05 -5.16 -8.44
N SER A 352 17.63 -6.29 -9.01
CA SER A 352 18.30 -7.57 -8.82
C SER A 352 18.41 -8.25 -10.17
N GLN A 353 19.61 -8.30 -10.74
CA GLN A 353 19.93 -8.88 -12.05
C GLN A 353 21.34 -9.47 -12.01
N ASP A 354 21.57 -10.52 -12.81
CA ASP A 354 22.89 -11.13 -12.98
C ASP A 354 23.60 -11.50 -11.67
N ASN A 355 22.84 -12.02 -10.71
CA ASN A 355 23.32 -12.36 -9.36
C ASN A 355 23.90 -11.17 -8.58
N VAL A 356 23.47 -9.95 -8.90
CA VAL A 356 23.80 -8.72 -8.17
C VAL A 356 22.53 -8.02 -7.76
N THR A 357 22.44 -7.67 -6.48
CA THR A 357 21.38 -6.81 -5.93
C THR A 357 21.95 -5.41 -5.71
N THR A 358 21.24 -4.41 -6.18
CA THR A 358 21.62 -3.00 -6.10
C THR A 358 20.49 -2.17 -5.52
N PHE A 359 20.77 -1.41 -4.47
CA PHE A 359 19.91 -0.37 -3.93
C PHE A 359 20.49 0.99 -4.33
N GLN A 360 19.68 1.84 -4.95
CA GLN A 360 20.06 3.18 -5.38
C GLN A 360 19.18 4.21 -4.70
N VAL A 361 19.77 5.09 -3.93
CA VAL A 361 19.16 6.26 -3.29
C VAL A 361 19.55 7.50 -4.08
N THR A 362 18.59 8.36 -4.40
CA THR A 362 18.83 9.65 -5.04
C THR A 362 18.23 10.75 -4.16
N LEU A 363 19.05 11.72 -3.78
CA LEU A 363 18.69 12.82 -2.88
C LEU A 363 18.87 14.17 -3.58
N PRO A 364 17.90 15.09 -3.53
CA PRO A 364 18.12 16.47 -3.94
C PRO A 364 19.12 17.13 -2.99
N ARG A 365 20.01 18.01 -3.51
CA ARG A 365 21.01 18.74 -2.68
C ARG A 365 20.37 19.73 -1.73
N HIS A 366 19.28 20.33 -2.15
CA HIS A 366 18.54 21.32 -1.37
C HIS A 366 17.10 20.88 -1.25
N SER A 367 16.69 20.51 -0.06
CA SER A 367 15.28 20.25 0.25
C SER A 367 14.66 21.59 0.68
N PRO A 368 13.76 22.22 -0.08
CA PRO A 368 13.09 23.42 0.40
C PRO A 368 12.33 23.06 1.68
N ALA A 369 12.50 23.86 2.73
CA ALA A 369 11.78 23.70 4.00
C ALA A 369 10.27 23.59 3.74
N ARG A 370 9.59 22.66 4.41
CA ARG A 370 8.11 22.65 4.39
C ARG A 370 7.64 23.98 4.95
N PRO A 371 6.74 24.73 4.26
CA PRO A 371 6.08 25.84 4.90
C PRO A 371 5.32 25.29 6.12
N HIS A 372 5.60 25.84 7.30
CA HIS A 372 4.81 25.60 8.51
C HIS A 372 3.34 25.88 8.16
N ARG A 373 2.49 24.86 8.18
CA ARG A 373 1.05 25.09 8.25
C ARG A 373 0.76 25.62 9.67
N SER A 374 0.58 26.94 9.73
CA SER A 374 -0.01 27.63 10.86
C SER A 374 -1.48 27.22 11.02
#